data_bbb7d6e8c6ecba3dbef1295bc3c168e9
#
_entry.id   bbb7d6e8c6ecba3dbef1295bc3c168e9
#
_cell.length_a   1.000
_cell.length_b   1.000
_cell.length_c   1.000
_cell.angle_alpha   90.00
_cell.angle_beta   90.00
_cell.angle_gamma   90.00
#
_symmetry.space_group_name_H-M   'P 1'
#
loop_
_entity.id
_entity.type
_entity.pdbx_description
1 polymer ?
#
loop_
_entity_poly.entity_id
_entity_poly.type
_entity_poly.pdbx_seq_one_letter_code
_entity_poly.pdbx_strand_id
1 'polypeptide(L)'
;MTPFLAEAFGYAGSLLCCLWSFARTRSTMLMVQMGGSACFLLHWLLQGRGTAATMTALLLGIAALSLFLDGSPDSPRLRLVRRLYLAALLPVALLTAATWAGVPSFFAAIGTVISCYGRWQTDPARHRAVLLASSVPWLLHSALVGSVPGICTDLFGLGRAAWLGWKRCCIGKPLGVRTGLGGAAATVKVA
;
A
#
# COMPACT_ATOMS: atom_id res chain seq x y z
N MET A 1 -2.80 14.24 -28.11
CA MET A 1 -2.01 13.01 -27.78
C MET A 1 -1.78 12.84 -26.28
N THR A 2 -1.46 13.88 -25.53
CA THR A 2 -1.21 13.81 -24.07
C THR A 2 -2.36 13.25 -23.23
N PRO A 3 -3.66 13.61 -23.43
CA PRO A 3 -4.73 13.08 -22.60
C PRO A 3 -4.94 11.57 -22.82
N PHE A 4 -4.84 11.07 -24.04
CA PHE A 4 -4.96 9.64 -24.31
C PHE A 4 -3.86 8.81 -23.65
N LEU A 5 -2.60 9.29 -23.69
CA LEU A 5 -1.48 8.62 -23.01
C LEU A 5 -1.64 8.65 -21.50
N ALA A 6 -2.13 9.75 -20.93
CA ALA A 6 -2.39 9.84 -19.50
C ALA A 6 -3.41 8.79 -19.06
N GLU A 7 -4.52 8.66 -19.79
CA GLU A 7 -5.54 7.65 -19.49
C GLU A 7 -5.01 6.22 -19.70
N ALA A 8 -4.24 5.95 -20.75
CA ALA A 8 -3.64 4.64 -20.99
C ALA A 8 -2.74 4.20 -19.82
N PHE A 9 -1.85 5.08 -19.34
CA PHE A 9 -1.04 4.80 -18.15
C PHE A 9 -1.89 4.66 -16.89
N GLY A 10 -2.94 5.45 -16.73
CA GLY A 10 -3.88 5.35 -15.63
C GLY A 10 -4.55 3.96 -15.57
N TYR A 11 -5.11 3.49 -16.69
CA TYR A 11 -5.75 2.16 -16.75
C TYR A 11 -4.76 1.01 -16.59
N ALA A 12 -3.55 1.11 -17.16
CA ALA A 12 -2.49 0.13 -16.93
C ALA A 12 -2.09 0.07 -15.44
N GLY A 13 -1.95 1.23 -14.81
CA GLY A 13 -1.72 1.35 -13.37
C GLY A 13 -2.84 0.73 -12.55
N SER A 14 -4.10 1.00 -12.91
CA SER A 14 -5.29 0.44 -12.26
C SER A 14 -5.29 -1.08 -12.31
N LEU A 15 -5.01 -1.67 -13.48
CA LEU A 15 -4.95 -3.13 -13.63
C LEU A 15 -3.89 -3.73 -12.70
N LEU A 16 -2.68 -3.19 -12.69
CA LEU A 16 -1.61 -3.66 -11.81
C LEU A 16 -1.99 -3.48 -10.33
N CYS A 17 -2.57 -2.32 -9.98
CA CYS A 17 -3.05 -2.05 -8.63
C CYS A 17 -4.21 -2.94 -8.20
N CYS A 18 -5.02 -3.48 -9.10
CA CYS A 18 -6.00 -4.50 -8.78
C CYS A 18 -5.32 -5.86 -8.53
N LEU A 19 -4.31 -6.20 -9.33
CA LEU A 19 -3.65 -7.51 -9.30
C LEU A 19 -2.83 -7.75 -8.01
N TRP A 20 -2.18 -6.72 -7.44
CA TRP A 20 -1.35 -6.90 -6.23
C TRP A 20 -2.13 -7.51 -5.05
N SER A 21 -3.44 -7.20 -4.94
CA SER A 21 -4.27 -7.69 -3.84
C SER A 21 -4.47 -9.21 -3.82
N PHE A 22 -4.18 -9.89 -4.92
CA PHE A 22 -4.22 -11.34 -5.06
C PHE A 22 -2.85 -12.00 -4.83
N ALA A 23 -1.78 -11.23 -4.81
CA ALA A 23 -0.44 -11.77 -4.57
C ALA A 23 -0.36 -12.43 -3.18
N ARG A 24 0.37 -13.53 -3.09
CA ARG A 24 0.48 -14.33 -1.86
C ARG A 24 1.62 -13.87 -0.96
N THR A 25 2.72 -13.44 -1.55
CA THR A 25 3.92 -13.02 -0.83
C THR A 25 4.03 -11.49 -0.79
N ARG A 26 4.67 -10.97 0.26
CA ARG A 26 4.90 -9.53 0.40
C ARG A 26 5.76 -8.98 -0.74
N SER A 27 6.81 -9.69 -1.13
CA SER A 27 7.69 -9.27 -2.24
C SER A 27 6.93 -9.16 -3.56
N THR A 28 6.08 -10.14 -3.89
CA THR A 28 5.24 -10.07 -5.09
C THR A 28 4.25 -8.90 -5.01
N MET A 29 3.65 -8.64 -3.83
CA MET A 29 2.79 -7.47 -3.63
C MET A 29 3.54 -6.17 -3.93
N LEU A 30 4.76 -6.02 -3.37
CA LEU A 30 5.58 -4.82 -3.58
C LEU A 30 5.97 -4.65 -5.05
N MET A 31 6.40 -5.72 -5.74
CA MET A 31 6.77 -5.64 -7.17
C MET A 31 5.61 -5.19 -8.04
N VAL A 32 4.42 -5.76 -7.86
CA VAL A 32 3.23 -5.38 -8.63
C VAL A 32 2.79 -3.96 -8.30
N GLN A 33 2.86 -3.56 -7.02
CA GLN A 33 2.59 -2.18 -6.61
C GLN A 33 3.58 -1.18 -7.21
N MET A 34 4.86 -1.54 -7.33
CA MET A 34 5.85 -0.68 -7.99
C MET A 34 5.49 -0.44 -9.44
N GLY A 35 5.12 -1.49 -10.19
CA GLY A 35 4.65 -1.34 -11.57
C GLY A 35 3.43 -0.44 -11.66
N GLY A 36 2.42 -0.66 -10.82
CA GLY A 36 1.23 0.19 -10.76
C GLY A 36 1.55 1.64 -10.39
N SER A 37 2.42 1.85 -9.39
CA SER A 37 2.86 3.19 -8.99
C SER A 37 3.63 3.91 -10.10
N ALA A 38 4.47 3.21 -10.87
CA ALA A 38 5.18 3.80 -12.00
C ALA A 38 4.21 4.27 -13.10
N CYS A 39 3.20 3.46 -13.41
CA CYS A 39 2.15 3.84 -14.36
C CYS A 39 1.34 5.05 -13.84
N PHE A 40 0.92 5.04 -12.59
CA PHE A 40 0.20 6.18 -11.99
C PHE A 40 1.06 7.43 -11.87
N LEU A 41 2.37 7.31 -11.64
CA LEU A 41 3.28 8.44 -11.65
C LEU A 41 3.25 9.15 -13.02
N LEU A 42 3.35 8.39 -14.11
CA LEU A 42 3.24 8.92 -15.46
C LEU A 42 1.86 9.53 -15.73
N HIS A 43 0.79 8.87 -15.30
CA HIS A 43 -0.58 9.39 -15.39
C HIS A 43 -0.72 10.76 -14.71
N TRP A 44 -0.26 10.90 -13.46
CA TRP A 44 -0.35 12.16 -12.72
C TRP A 44 0.55 13.27 -13.30
N LEU A 45 1.75 12.92 -13.77
CA LEU A 45 2.64 13.87 -14.44
C LEU A 45 2.02 14.42 -15.74
N LEU A 46 1.43 13.54 -16.55
CA LEU A 46 0.78 13.94 -17.79
C LEU A 46 -0.50 14.76 -17.57
N GLN A 47 -1.16 14.60 -16.43
CA GLN A 47 -2.31 15.40 -16.02
C GLN A 47 -1.93 16.69 -15.28
N GLY A 48 -0.64 16.96 -15.03
CA GLY A 48 -0.18 18.14 -14.28
C GLY A 48 -0.55 18.12 -12.79
N ARG A 49 -0.83 16.93 -12.20
CA ARG A 49 -1.21 16.78 -10.79
C ARG A 49 0.02 16.61 -9.89
N GLY A 50 0.73 17.71 -9.63
CA GLY A 50 2.02 17.72 -8.94
C GLY A 50 2.03 16.99 -7.59
N THR A 51 1.07 17.24 -6.71
CA THR A 51 1.00 16.57 -5.41
C THR A 51 0.83 15.05 -5.55
N ALA A 52 -0.10 14.59 -6.39
CA ALA A 52 -0.29 13.16 -6.60
C ALA A 52 0.94 12.50 -7.24
N ALA A 53 1.60 13.17 -8.18
CA ALA A 53 2.82 12.69 -8.80
C ALA A 53 3.96 12.55 -7.79
N THR A 54 4.23 13.57 -6.98
CA THR A 54 5.30 13.54 -5.96
C THR A 54 5.03 12.50 -4.87
N MET A 55 3.77 12.36 -4.41
CA MET A 55 3.37 11.33 -3.44
C MET A 55 3.53 9.93 -4.04
N THR A 56 3.14 9.72 -5.28
CA THR A 56 3.30 8.42 -5.97
C THR A 56 4.78 8.08 -6.20
N ALA A 57 5.62 9.06 -6.55
CA ALA A 57 7.06 8.87 -6.67
C ALA A 57 7.69 8.46 -5.33
N LEU A 58 7.30 9.12 -4.24
CA LEU A 58 7.75 8.76 -2.89
C LEU A 58 7.33 7.32 -2.54
N LEU A 59 6.08 6.94 -2.80
CA LEU A 59 5.59 5.59 -2.56
C LEU A 59 6.33 4.53 -3.39
N LEU A 60 6.67 4.85 -4.64
CA LEU A 60 7.48 3.99 -5.51
C LEU A 60 8.88 3.78 -4.92
N GLY A 61 9.55 4.86 -4.50
CA GLY A 61 10.87 4.79 -3.86
C GLY A 61 10.85 3.98 -2.55
N ILE A 62 9.84 4.19 -1.71
CA ILE A 62 9.66 3.42 -0.47
C ILE A 62 9.39 1.94 -0.75
N ALA A 63 8.60 1.61 -1.78
CA ALA A 63 8.35 0.23 -2.16
C ALA A 63 9.62 -0.47 -2.66
N ALA A 64 10.41 0.21 -3.51
CA ALA A 64 11.70 -0.27 -3.97
C ALA A 64 12.66 -0.52 -2.79
N LEU A 65 12.81 0.46 -1.91
CA LEU A 65 13.66 0.33 -0.72
C LEU A 65 13.20 -0.83 0.17
N SER A 66 11.89 -1.02 0.34
CA SER A 66 11.32 -2.12 1.12
C SER A 66 11.64 -3.47 0.54
N LEU A 67 11.68 -3.58 -0.79
CA LEU A 67 12.03 -4.82 -1.49
C LEU A 67 13.51 -5.18 -1.31
N PHE A 68 14.42 -4.19 -1.42
CA PHE A 68 15.85 -4.40 -1.21
C PHE A 68 16.23 -4.71 0.24
N LEU A 69 15.46 -4.20 1.20
CA LEU A 69 15.71 -4.36 2.63
C LEU A 69 14.88 -5.48 3.26
N ASP A 70 14.15 -6.26 2.46
CA ASP A 70 13.37 -7.39 2.94
C ASP A 70 14.28 -8.47 3.53
N GLY A 71 14.05 -8.83 4.79
CA GLY A 71 14.89 -9.73 5.56
C GLY A 71 14.16 -10.27 6.79
N SER A 72 14.87 -11.02 7.64
CA SER A 72 14.29 -11.60 8.86
C SER A 72 13.72 -10.50 9.78
N PRO A 73 12.63 -10.79 10.53
CA PRO A 73 11.94 -9.81 11.39
C PRO A 73 12.83 -9.10 12.43
N ASP A 74 13.91 -9.75 12.87
CA ASP A 74 14.82 -9.25 13.90
C ASP A 74 16.11 -8.64 13.34
N SER A 75 16.21 -8.48 12.01
CA SER A 75 17.43 -7.96 11.41
C SER A 75 17.64 -6.47 11.74
N PRO A 76 18.90 -6.01 11.92
CA PRO A 76 19.21 -4.58 12.05
C PRO A 76 18.71 -3.76 10.86
N ARG A 77 18.61 -4.39 9.68
CA ARG A 77 18.06 -3.80 8.45
C ARG A 77 16.60 -3.42 8.63
N LEU A 78 15.78 -4.26 9.28
CA LEU A 78 14.37 -3.95 9.52
C LEU A 78 14.20 -2.75 10.46
N ARG A 79 15.06 -2.57 11.46
CA ARG A 79 15.07 -1.36 12.31
C ARG A 79 15.40 -0.10 11.52
N LEU A 80 16.32 -0.19 10.56
CA LEU A 80 16.64 0.91 9.66
C LEU A 80 15.43 1.25 8.77
N VAL A 81 14.78 0.25 8.18
CA VAL A 81 13.55 0.43 7.38
C VAL A 81 12.47 1.15 8.19
N ARG A 82 12.26 0.77 9.44
CA ARG A 82 11.30 1.45 10.32
C ARG A 82 11.62 2.93 10.52
N ARG A 83 12.87 3.27 10.74
CA ARG A 83 13.32 4.67 10.85
C ARG A 83 13.10 5.43 9.54
N LEU A 84 13.36 4.80 8.40
CA LEU A 84 13.13 5.39 7.09
C LEU A 84 11.65 5.65 6.80
N TYR A 85 10.73 4.79 7.26
CA TYR A 85 9.29 5.06 7.16
C TYR A 85 8.85 6.26 8.01
N LEU A 86 9.38 6.40 9.23
CA LEU A 86 9.12 7.58 10.05
C LEU A 86 9.75 8.83 9.41
N ALA A 87 10.96 8.71 8.89
CA ALA A 87 11.61 9.80 8.16
C ALA A 87 10.86 10.19 6.88
N ALA A 88 10.14 9.26 6.26
CA ALA A 88 9.30 9.55 5.07
C ALA A 88 8.11 10.47 5.36
N LEU A 89 7.68 10.61 6.61
CA LEU A 89 6.63 11.56 6.99
C LEU A 89 7.04 13.02 6.74
N LEU A 90 8.34 13.33 6.94
CA LEU A 90 8.87 14.67 6.67
C LEU A 90 8.77 15.03 5.18
N PRO A 91 9.29 14.24 4.22
CA PRO A 91 9.10 14.56 2.81
C PRO A 91 7.62 14.55 2.39
N VAL A 92 6.73 13.73 2.99
CA VAL A 92 5.29 13.84 2.72
C VAL A 92 4.77 15.23 3.07
N ALA A 93 5.09 15.74 4.27
CA ALA A 93 4.65 17.07 4.70
C ALA A 93 5.22 18.17 3.81
N LEU A 94 6.53 18.15 3.55
CA LEU A 94 7.22 19.16 2.75
C LEU A 94 6.72 19.16 1.28
N LEU A 95 6.60 17.99 0.66
CA LEU A 95 6.13 17.87 -0.71
C LEU A 95 4.64 18.27 -0.83
N THR A 96 3.81 17.92 0.17
CA THR A 96 2.43 18.38 0.20
C THR A 96 2.36 19.90 0.27
N ALA A 97 3.14 20.53 1.14
CA ALA A 97 3.17 21.99 1.26
C ALA A 97 3.68 22.66 -0.02
N ALA A 98 4.74 22.11 -0.64
CA ALA A 98 5.35 22.67 -1.85
C ALA A 98 4.45 22.50 -3.10
N THR A 99 3.61 21.47 -3.15
CA THR A 99 2.76 21.16 -4.31
C THR A 99 1.28 21.33 -4.01
N TRP A 100 0.93 22.12 -2.98
CA TRP A 100 -0.43 22.28 -2.52
C TRP A 100 -1.36 22.82 -3.62
N ALA A 101 -2.41 22.05 -3.94
CA ALA A 101 -3.44 22.39 -4.91
C ALA A 101 -4.86 22.25 -4.30
N GLY A 102 -5.01 22.58 -3.02
CA GLY A 102 -6.27 22.52 -2.29
C GLY A 102 -6.59 21.18 -1.66
N VAL A 103 -7.87 20.92 -1.40
CA VAL A 103 -8.39 19.76 -0.69
C VAL A 103 -7.91 18.41 -1.27
N PRO A 104 -7.78 18.21 -2.59
CA PRO A 104 -7.24 16.98 -3.13
C PRO A 104 -5.84 16.64 -2.61
N SER A 105 -4.97 17.64 -2.41
CA SER A 105 -3.62 17.44 -1.90
C SER A 105 -3.60 16.88 -0.48
N PHE A 106 -4.55 17.30 0.36
CA PHE A 106 -4.72 16.79 1.72
C PHE A 106 -5.04 15.29 1.71
N PHE A 107 -5.97 14.84 0.86
CA PHE A 107 -6.32 13.43 0.75
C PHE A 107 -5.17 12.59 0.17
N ALA A 108 -4.43 13.10 -0.81
CA ALA A 108 -3.24 12.44 -1.33
C ALA A 108 -2.17 12.25 -0.22
N ALA A 109 -1.96 13.25 0.62
CA ALA A 109 -1.02 13.17 1.75
C ALA A 109 -1.44 12.11 2.77
N ILE A 110 -2.72 12.12 3.21
CA ILE A 110 -3.26 11.10 4.14
C ILE A 110 -3.13 9.70 3.55
N GLY A 111 -3.53 9.51 2.30
CA GLY A 111 -3.41 8.24 1.60
C GLY A 111 -1.96 7.75 1.54
N THR A 112 -1.02 8.67 1.32
CA THR A 112 0.42 8.37 1.33
C THR A 112 0.91 7.95 2.71
N VAL A 113 0.54 8.66 3.78
CA VAL A 113 0.92 8.30 5.16
C VAL A 113 0.41 6.90 5.52
N ILE A 114 -0.86 6.60 5.25
CA ILE A 114 -1.43 5.27 5.50
C ILE A 114 -0.71 4.21 4.65
N SER A 115 -0.40 4.51 3.39
CA SER A 115 0.33 3.60 2.50
C SER A 115 1.77 3.35 2.98
N CYS A 116 2.46 4.36 3.51
CA CYS A 116 3.77 4.19 4.15
C CYS A 116 3.67 3.24 5.35
N TYR A 117 2.69 3.46 6.23
CA TYR A 117 2.45 2.57 7.36
C TYR A 117 2.12 1.14 6.93
N GLY A 118 1.34 0.97 5.85
CA GLY A 118 1.05 -0.33 5.27
C GLY A 118 2.31 -1.06 4.80
N ARG A 119 3.22 -0.36 4.14
CA ARG A 119 4.49 -0.92 3.67
C ARG A 119 5.46 -1.29 4.80
N TRP A 120 5.33 -0.66 5.95
CA TRP A 120 6.06 -1.04 7.15
C TRP A 120 5.66 -2.43 7.69
N GLN A 121 4.42 -2.89 7.42
CA GLN A 121 3.96 -4.18 7.91
C GLN A 121 4.72 -5.32 7.23
N THR A 122 5.30 -6.23 8.03
CA THR A 122 5.98 -7.44 7.53
C THR A 122 5.00 -8.59 7.29
N ASP A 123 3.91 -8.64 8.05
CA ASP A 123 2.84 -9.61 7.84
C ASP A 123 2.01 -9.27 6.59
N PRO A 124 1.93 -10.18 5.59
CA PRO A 124 1.21 -9.94 4.34
C PRO A 124 -0.28 -9.60 4.53
N ALA A 125 -0.92 -10.15 5.58
CA ALA A 125 -2.33 -9.89 5.83
C ALA A 125 -2.55 -8.47 6.36
N ARG A 126 -1.71 -8.00 7.29
CA ARG A 126 -1.73 -6.63 7.81
C ARG A 126 -1.32 -5.63 6.73
N HIS A 127 -0.27 -5.93 5.97
CA HIS A 127 0.16 -5.14 4.82
C HIS A 127 -1.02 -4.88 3.87
N ARG A 128 -1.72 -5.96 3.47
CA ARG A 128 -2.90 -5.85 2.59
C ARG A 128 -4.02 -5.05 3.23
N ALA A 129 -4.36 -5.30 4.49
CA ALA A 129 -5.48 -4.62 5.16
C ALA A 129 -5.25 -3.10 5.23
N VAL A 130 -4.05 -2.66 5.62
CA VAL A 130 -3.73 -1.23 5.75
C VAL A 130 -3.69 -0.55 4.37
N LEU A 131 -3.13 -1.22 3.35
CA LEU A 131 -3.10 -0.65 2.00
C LEU A 131 -4.48 -0.57 1.36
N LEU A 132 -5.37 -1.54 1.62
CA LEU A 132 -6.76 -1.43 1.17
C LEU A 132 -7.50 -0.29 1.91
N ALA A 133 -7.18 -0.05 3.20
CA ALA A 133 -7.73 1.10 3.92
C ALA A 133 -7.24 2.45 3.35
N SER A 134 -6.04 2.51 2.78
CA SER A 134 -5.54 3.72 2.12
C SER A 134 -6.32 4.09 0.85
N SER A 135 -7.10 3.16 0.29
CA SER A 135 -7.97 3.46 -0.86
C SER A 135 -9.06 4.49 -0.53
N VAL A 136 -9.44 4.67 0.74
CA VAL A 136 -10.46 5.69 1.10
C VAL A 136 -9.98 7.11 0.76
N PRO A 137 -8.86 7.61 1.33
CA PRO A 137 -8.38 8.94 0.99
C PRO A 137 -7.93 9.06 -0.48
N TRP A 138 -7.36 8.01 -1.09
CA TRP A 138 -7.02 8.04 -2.51
C TRP A 138 -8.26 8.13 -3.40
N LEU A 139 -9.38 7.47 -3.06
CA LEU A 139 -10.66 7.60 -3.76
C LEU A 139 -11.18 9.04 -3.70
N LEU A 140 -11.13 9.67 -2.52
CA LEU A 140 -11.55 11.06 -2.36
C LEU A 140 -10.66 12.01 -3.19
N HIS A 141 -9.33 11.78 -3.19
CA HIS A 141 -8.43 12.49 -4.08
C HIS A 141 -8.83 12.33 -5.55
N SER A 142 -8.94 11.07 -6.00
CA SER A 142 -9.25 10.71 -7.41
C SER A 142 -10.59 11.29 -7.86
N ALA A 143 -11.60 11.26 -6.99
CA ALA A 143 -12.92 11.84 -7.27
C ALA A 143 -12.85 13.38 -7.42
N LEU A 144 -12.12 14.05 -6.53
CA LEU A 144 -11.97 15.51 -6.57
C LEU A 144 -11.17 16.01 -7.78
N VAL A 145 -10.23 15.22 -8.29
CA VAL A 145 -9.44 15.58 -9.48
C VAL A 145 -10.01 15.02 -10.79
N GLY A 146 -11.09 14.22 -10.72
CA GLY A 146 -11.76 13.63 -11.88
C GLY A 146 -10.99 12.49 -12.56
N SER A 147 -10.12 11.75 -11.84
CA SER A 147 -9.36 10.63 -12.39
C SER A 147 -10.18 9.36 -12.40
N VAL A 148 -10.74 8.99 -13.54
CA VAL A 148 -11.51 7.73 -13.69
C VAL A 148 -10.67 6.49 -13.36
N PRO A 149 -9.42 6.32 -13.85
CA PRO A 149 -8.59 5.18 -13.48
C PRO A 149 -8.34 5.08 -11.97
N GLY A 150 -8.08 6.22 -11.31
CA GLY A 150 -7.90 6.27 -9.87
C GLY A 150 -9.15 5.83 -9.12
N ILE A 151 -10.32 6.37 -9.48
CA ILE A 151 -11.62 5.97 -8.89
C ILE A 151 -11.86 4.45 -9.02
N CYS A 152 -11.65 3.90 -10.23
CA CYS A 152 -11.83 2.46 -10.48
C CYS A 152 -10.91 1.61 -9.58
N THR A 153 -9.64 2.01 -9.46
CA THR A 153 -8.65 1.33 -8.61
C THR A 153 -9.09 1.30 -7.15
N ASP A 154 -9.49 2.45 -6.63
CA ASP A 154 -9.82 2.62 -5.22
C ASP A 154 -11.14 1.95 -4.86
N LEU A 155 -12.15 2.03 -5.73
CA LEU A 155 -13.41 1.29 -5.58
C LEU A 155 -13.17 -0.22 -5.58
N PHE A 156 -12.32 -0.73 -6.48
CA PHE A 156 -11.93 -2.14 -6.45
C PHE A 156 -11.24 -2.50 -5.13
N GLY A 157 -10.32 -1.67 -4.65
CA GLY A 157 -9.65 -1.86 -3.36
C GLY A 157 -10.62 -1.95 -2.19
N LEU A 158 -11.58 -1.03 -2.11
CA LEU A 158 -12.62 -1.02 -1.08
C LEU A 158 -13.56 -2.22 -1.19
N GLY A 159 -13.98 -2.60 -2.40
CA GLY A 159 -14.78 -3.79 -2.64
C GLY A 159 -14.05 -5.07 -2.21
N ARG A 160 -12.73 -5.13 -2.48
CA ARG A 160 -11.88 -6.23 -2.02
C ARG A 160 -11.74 -6.28 -0.49
N ALA A 161 -11.62 -5.13 0.17
CA ALA A 161 -11.58 -5.04 1.62
C ALA A 161 -12.90 -5.52 2.25
N ALA A 162 -14.02 -5.06 1.72
CA ALA A 162 -15.36 -5.47 2.16
C ALA A 162 -15.57 -6.98 1.98
N TRP A 163 -15.20 -7.54 0.82
CA TRP A 163 -15.26 -8.97 0.56
C TRP A 163 -14.43 -9.81 1.54
N LEU A 164 -13.20 -9.37 1.84
CA LEU A 164 -12.35 -10.06 2.81
C LEU A 164 -12.91 -9.98 4.23
N GLY A 165 -13.49 -8.84 4.60
CA GLY A 165 -14.18 -8.65 5.87
C GLY A 165 -15.38 -9.58 6.01
N TRP A 166 -16.25 -9.58 4.99
CA TRP A 166 -17.44 -10.44 4.95
C TRP A 166 -17.07 -11.93 5.05
N LYS A 167 -16.09 -12.39 4.29
CA LYS A 167 -15.60 -13.78 4.40
C LYS A 167 -15.15 -14.14 5.82
N ARG A 168 -14.49 -13.24 6.53
CA ARG A 168 -14.07 -13.48 7.91
C ARG A 168 -15.27 -13.61 8.86
N CYS A 169 -16.29 -12.78 8.68
CA CYS A 169 -17.49 -12.83 9.51
C CYS A 169 -18.36 -14.07 9.24
N CYS A 170 -18.56 -14.44 7.95
CA CYS A 170 -19.50 -15.49 7.59
C CYS A 170 -18.90 -16.91 7.61
N ILE A 171 -17.59 -17.08 7.41
CA ILE A 171 -16.94 -18.39 7.32
C ILE A 171 -16.36 -18.86 8.66
N GLY A 172 -16.46 -18.03 9.71
CA GLY A 172 -16.25 -18.46 11.11
C GLY A 172 -14.92 -19.18 11.39
N LYS A 173 -13.83 -18.92 10.66
CA LYS A 173 -12.50 -19.35 11.08
C LYS A 173 -11.95 -18.31 12.04
N PRO A 174 -11.86 -18.61 13.36
CA PRO A 174 -11.05 -17.80 14.25
C PRO A 174 -9.66 -17.75 13.63
N LEU A 175 -9.09 -16.53 13.56
CA LEU A 175 -7.66 -16.38 13.34
C LEU A 175 -6.99 -17.31 14.34
N GLY A 176 -6.39 -18.40 13.84
CA GLY A 176 -5.64 -19.33 14.70
C GLY A 176 -4.54 -18.55 15.37
N VAL A 177 -4.83 -18.05 16.56
CA VAL A 177 -3.81 -17.78 17.56
C VAL A 177 -3.19 -19.15 17.82
N ARG A 178 -2.10 -19.46 17.12
CA ARG A 178 -1.16 -20.48 17.53
C ARG A 178 -0.60 -19.97 18.87
N THR A 179 -1.36 -20.21 19.94
CA THR A 179 -0.80 -20.26 21.28
C THR A 179 0.16 -21.44 21.27
N GLY A 180 1.44 -21.14 21.06
CA GLY A 180 2.53 -22.07 21.26
C GLY A 180 2.72 -22.38 22.74
N LEU A 181 1.69 -22.95 23.35
CA LEU A 181 1.70 -23.55 24.69
C LEU A 181 1.13 -24.94 24.53
N GLY A 182 1.95 -25.86 24.07
CA GLY A 182 1.57 -27.24 23.89
C GLY A 182 2.75 -28.17 23.98
N GLY A 183 3.10 -28.57 25.20
CA GLY A 183 3.59 -29.88 25.48
C GLY A 183 5.09 -30.14 25.45
N ALA A 184 5.82 -29.62 26.43
CA ALA A 184 6.94 -30.37 26.97
C ALA A 184 6.37 -31.33 28.02
N ALA A 185 5.79 -32.47 27.58
CA ALA A 185 5.56 -33.61 28.44
C ALA A 185 6.90 -34.32 28.63
N ALA A 186 7.57 -34.01 29.73
CA ALA A 186 8.74 -34.72 30.19
C ALA A 186 8.31 -36.17 30.53
N THR A 187 8.71 -37.11 29.70
CA THR A 187 8.74 -38.54 30.06
C THR A 187 9.89 -38.77 31.02
N VAL A 188 9.58 -38.74 32.30
CA VAL A 188 10.48 -39.29 33.34
C VAL A 188 10.45 -40.80 33.19
N LYS A 189 11.54 -41.39 32.68
CA LYS A 189 11.84 -42.83 32.86
C LYS A 189 12.45 -43.01 34.23
N VAL A 190 11.70 -43.68 35.12
CA VAL A 190 12.23 -44.30 36.33
C VAL A 190 12.78 -45.66 35.94
N ALA A 191 14.05 -45.88 36.19
CA ALA A 191 14.71 -47.18 36.28
C ALA A 191 15.30 -47.35 37.67
#